data_a2120f327f2b0781af1b79ee2705f2fc
#
_entry.id   a2120f327f2b0781af1b79ee2705f2fc
#
_cell.length_a   1.000
_cell.length_b   1.000
_cell.length_c   1.000
_cell.angle_alpha   90.00
_cell.angle_beta   90.00
_cell.angle_gamma   90.00
#
_symmetry.space_group_name_H-M   'P 1'
#
loop_
_entity.id
_entity.type
_entity.pdbx_description
1 polymer ?
#
loop_
_entity_poly.entity_id
_entity_poly.type
_entity_poly.pdbx_seq_one_letter_code
_entity_poly.pdbx_strand_id
1 'polypeptide(L)'
;MSRLNSGLCQLALGTVFLALLAPGVAAQEADKGRDEPPVRTISPSVASLHLSKASEGQLQEALQAKDYKRAEEILVKEVTKDPTSLQAAKIYTLAGHLFFLDGQYLNSAISWEKADAIVPVDSQTRFTLAMADIRLGRRDWARRELEKLVDSAPKNDSYIYWLARLDYDAKNYTEAIAKFHQVIALDSGMMRAYENLGLCYDYLGQSGEAVQNYNKAIELNRLQKHPSAWPHLNFAVTLASLNRLTEAEAQLREALRYESSLAHAHYQLGQVLEKEGEFEEAVHSLEQAIKLDAKYPEPHYTLARVYKKMGRTEDARKEVDRFKELKDEAPSAQPSVSQPN
;
A
#
# COMPACT_ATOMS: atom_id res chain seq x y z
N MET A 1 17.44 65.99 -28.36
CA MET A 1 18.47 65.10 -27.84
C MET A 1 17.75 64.03 -27.05
N SER A 2 17.36 62.95 -27.68
CA SER A 2 18.00 61.64 -27.74
C SER A 2 17.99 60.96 -26.40
N ARG A 3 17.24 59.92 -26.16
CA ARG A 3 17.57 58.50 -26.51
C ARG A 3 16.43 57.58 -26.22
N LEU A 4 16.13 56.78 -27.23
CA LEU A 4 15.42 55.51 -27.18
C LEU A 4 16.12 54.57 -26.18
N ASN A 5 15.33 53.83 -25.40
CA ASN A 5 15.81 52.63 -24.79
C ASN A 5 14.78 51.55 -24.96
N SER A 6 15.15 50.62 -25.80
CA SER A 6 14.47 49.37 -26.09
C SER A 6 14.66 48.44 -24.90
N GLY A 7 13.58 48.15 -24.17
CA GLY A 7 13.53 47.11 -23.14
C GLY A 7 13.16 45.78 -23.76
N LEU A 8 14.15 44.91 -23.89
CA LEU A 8 14.00 43.48 -24.19
C LEU A 8 13.12 42.81 -23.14
N CYS A 9 12.01 42.29 -23.61
CA CYS A 9 11.17 41.39 -22.87
C CYS A 9 11.92 40.03 -22.72
N GLN A 10 12.62 39.83 -21.60
CA GLN A 10 13.15 38.52 -21.23
C GLN A 10 11.99 37.64 -20.78
N LEU A 11 11.59 36.74 -21.67
CA LEU A 11 10.78 35.56 -21.33
C LEU A 11 11.60 34.71 -20.34
N ALA A 12 11.26 34.79 -19.09
CA ALA A 12 11.68 33.83 -18.08
C ALA A 12 11.09 32.48 -18.44
N LEU A 13 11.88 31.64 -19.07
CA LEU A 13 11.66 30.21 -19.13
C LEU A 13 11.74 29.67 -17.71
N GLY A 14 10.60 29.60 -17.06
CA GLY A 14 10.41 28.84 -15.83
C GLY A 14 10.71 27.38 -16.15
N THR A 15 11.89 26.94 -15.72
CA THR A 15 12.18 25.52 -15.58
C THR A 15 11.17 24.92 -14.61
N VAL A 16 10.09 24.36 -15.19
CA VAL A 16 9.22 23.45 -14.46
C VAL A 16 10.11 22.25 -14.09
N PHE A 17 10.56 22.21 -12.86
CA PHE A 17 11.09 20.98 -12.27
C PHE A 17 9.95 19.97 -12.34
N LEU A 18 9.97 19.12 -13.36
CA LEU A 18 9.24 17.88 -13.35
C LEU A 18 9.80 17.09 -12.17
N ALA A 19 9.11 17.15 -11.03
CA ALA A 19 9.26 16.12 -10.04
C ALA A 19 8.80 14.84 -10.74
N LEU A 20 9.75 14.08 -11.25
CA LEU A 20 9.57 12.67 -11.55
C LEU A 20 9.15 12.07 -10.21
N LEU A 21 7.84 11.93 -9.99
CA LEU A 21 7.33 11.07 -8.92
C LEU A 21 8.01 9.74 -9.14
N ALA A 22 8.85 9.36 -8.17
CA ALA A 22 9.51 8.08 -8.20
C ALA A 22 8.45 7.00 -8.46
N PRO A 23 8.70 6.04 -9.37
CA PRO A 23 7.70 5.07 -9.81
C PRO A 23 7.05 4.26 -8.68
N GLY A 24 7.57 4.34 -7.47
CA GLY A 24 7.07 3.60 -6.31
C GLY A 24 5.88 4.18 -5.56
N VAL A 25 5.51 5.46 -5.73
CA VAL A 25 4.48 6.06 -4.86
C VAL A 25 3.07 5.55 -5.19
N ALA A 26 2.74 5.40 -6.46
CA ALA A 26 1.44 4.84 -6.87
C ALA A 26 1.34 3.33 -6.60
N ALA A 27 2.45 2.59 -6.74
CA ALA A 27 2.54 1.19 -6.37
C ALA A 27 2.37 0.99 -4.84
N GLN A 28 2.89 1.91 -4.02
CA GLN A 28 2.75 1.87 -2.56
C GLN A 28 1.30 2.02 -2.08
N GLU A 29 0.48 2.87 -2.70
CA GLU A 29 -0.90 3.07 -2.25
C GLU A 29 -1.80 1.89 -2.62
N ALA A 30 -1.60 1.28 -3.76
CA ALA A 30 -2.35 0.11 -4.18
C ALA A 30 -1.95 -1.18 -3.43
N ASP A 31 -0.74 -1.22 -2.86
CA ASP A 31 -0.21 -2.38 -2.13
C ASP A 31 -0.68 -2.47 -0.66
N LYS A 32 -1.19 -1.36 -0.10
CA LYS A 32 -1.62 -1.27 1.33
C LYS A 32 -2.65 -2.31 1.77
N GLY A 33 -3.34 -2.98 0.84
CA GLY A 33 -4.35 -4.00 1.12
C GLY A 33 -3.94 -5.45 0.84
N ARG A 34 -2.77 -5.67 0.25
CA ARG A 34 -2.36 -6.97 -0.30
C ARG A 34 -1.57 -7.85 0.64
N ASP A 35 -0.79 -7.22 1.49
CA ASP A 35 0.17 -7.91 2.36
C ASP A 35 -0.43 -8.33 3.69
N GLU A 36 -1.77 -8.23 3.84
CA GLU A 36 -2.37 -8.64 5.09
C GLU A 36 -2.25 -10.14 5.29
N PRO A 37 -1.64 -10.55 6.42
CA PRO A 37 -1.75 -11.91 6.85
C PRO A 37 -3.24 -12.21 7.08
N PRO A 38 -3.70 -13.44 6.76
CA PRO A 38 -5.05 -13.83 7.11
C PRO A 38 -5.22 -13.61 8.62
N VAL A 39 -6.03 -12.64 9.00
CA VAL A 39 -6.40 -12.42 10.39
C VAL A 39 -7.13 -13.68 10.83
N ARG A 40 -6.41 -14.61 11.45
CA ARG A 40 -7.05 -15.73 12.13
C ARG A 40 -7.77 -15.11 13.31
N THR A 41 -9.08 -14.93 13.17
CA THR A 41 -9.95 -14.54 14.27
C THR A 41 -9.92 -15.66 15.31
N ILE A 42 -9.01 -15.55 16.26
CA ILE A 42 -9.11 -16.28 17.50
C ILE A 42 -10.17 -15.53 18.30
N SER A 43 -11.43 -15.84 18.03
CA SER A 43 -12.50 -15.37 18.90
C SER A 43 -12.34 -16.09 20.24
N PRO A 44 -12.02 -15.39 21.34
CA PRO A 44 -12.14 -16.01 22.65
C PRO A 44 -13.54 -16.57 22.76
N SER A 45 -13.69 -17.78 23.31
CA SER A 45 -15.00 -18.37 23.55
C SER A 45 -15.83 -17.36 24.34
N VAL A 46 -17.03 -16.99 23.85
CA VAL A 46 -17.92 -16.05 24.54
C VAL A 46 -18.13 -16.47 26.00
N ALA A 47 -18.20 -17.80 26.26
CA ALA A 47 -18.29 -18.36 27.62
C ALA A 47 -17.10 -17.96 28.51
N SER A 48 -15.90 -17.72 27.94
CA SER A 48 -14.71 -17.31 28.71
C SER A 48 -14.75 -15.86 29.20
N LEU A 49 -15.71 -15.08 28.71
CA LEU A 49 -15.91 -13.68 29.11
C LEU A 49 -16.66 -13.55 30.43
N HIS A 50 -17.27 -14.62 30.92
CA HIS A 50 -18.10 -14.62 32.18
C HIS A 50 -19.14 -13.51 32.24
N LEU A 51 -19.84 -13.29 31.12
CA LEU A 51 -20.92 -12.31 31.02
C LEU A 51 -22.17 -12.81 31.75
N SER A 52 -23.17 -11.92 31.94
CA SER A 52 -24.49 -12.37 32.35
C SER A 52 -25.09 -13.30 31.30
N LYS A 53 -25.90 -14.28 31.67
CA LYS A 53 -26.57 -15.20 30.73
C LYS A 53 -27.31 -14.46 29.61
N ALA A 54 -27.93 -13.32 29.94
CA ALA A 54 -28.64 -12.51 28.96
C ALA A 54 -27.67 -11.86 27.96
N SER A 55 -26.57 -11.25 28.41
CA SER A 55 -25.56 -10.63 27.56
C SER A 55 -24.81 -11.68 26.73
N GLU A 56 -24.55 -12.86 27.31
CA GLU A 56 -23.89 -13.97 26.61
C GLU A 56 -24.75 -14.46 25.43
N GLY A 57 -26.06 -14.69 25.65
CA GLY A 57 -26.99 -15.12 24.61
C GLY A 57 -27.12 -14.06 23.49
N GLN A 58 -27.29 -12.79 23.87
CA GLN A 58 -27.37 -11.69 22.91
C GLN A 58 -26.09 -11.54 22.08
N LEU A 59 -24.91 -11.69 22.71
CA LEU A 59 -23.61 -11.63 22.02
C LEU A 59 -23.44 -12.79 21.05
N GLN A 60 -23.79 -14.01 21.46
CA GLN A 60 -23.71 -15.19 20.57
C GLN A 60 -24.65 -15.03 19.36
N GLU A 61 -25.88 -14.53 19.57
CA GLU A 61 -26.83 -14.25 18.48
C GLU A 61 -26.26 -13.21 17.50
N ALA A 62 -25.74 -12.09 18.02
CA ALA A 62 -25.13 -11.03 17.19
C ALA A 62 -23.94 -11.54 16.37
N LEU A 63 -23.04 -12.34 16.99
CA LEU A 63 -21.88 -12.92 16.28
C LEU A 63 -22.30 -13.92 15.20
N GLN A 64 -23.32 -14.77 15.45
CA GLN A 64 -23.85 -15.70 14.45
C GLN A 64 -24.46 -14.95 13.25
N ALA A 65 -25.16 -13.84 13.54
CA ALA A 65 -25.74 -12.97 12.51
C ALA A 65 -24.70 -12.08 11.80
N LYS A 66 -23.44 -12.08 12.25
CA LYS A 66 -22.37 -11.12 11.83
C LYS A 66 -22.79 -9.65 12.05
N ASP A 67 -23.66 -9.40 13.01
CA ASP A 67 -24.02 -8.06 13.44
C ASP A 67 -22.97 -7.54 14.43
N TYR A 68 -21.84 -7.14 13.87
CA TYR A 68 -20.69 -6.70 14.67
C TYR A 68 -21.02 -5.46 15.49
N LYS A 69 -21.81 -4.55 14.95
CA LYS A 69 -22.22 -3.33 15.66
C LYS A 69 -23.00 -3.65 16.95
N ARG A 70 -23.97 -4.56 16.87
CA ARG A 70 -24.72 -5.02 18.05
C ARG A 70 -23.79 -5.74 19.05
N ALA A 71 -22.87 -6.56 18.56
CA ALA A 71 -21.88 -7.23 19.40
C ALA A 71 -20.99 -6.23 20.14
N GLU A 72 -20.50 -5.19 19.47
CA GLU A 72 -19.70 -4.10 20.03
C GLU A 72 -20.47 -3.36 21.14
N GLU A 73 -21.73 -2.98 20.89
CA GLU A 73 -22.58 -2.28 21.87
C GLU A 73 -22.74 -3.10 23.17
N ILE A 74 -22.91 -4.42 23.04
CA ILE A 74 -23.01 -5.34 24.19
C ILE A 74 -21.69 -5.36 24.98
N LEU A 75 -20.55 -5.51 24.27
CA LEU A 75 -19.23 -5.56 24.90
C LEU A 75 -18.84 -4.25 25.58
N VAL A 76 -19.10 -3.11 24.94
CA VAL A 76 -18.87 -1.78 25.53
C VAL A 76 -19.66 -1.61 26.81
N LYS A 77 -20.94 -2.00 26.82
CA LYS A 77 -21.81 -1.94 28.02
C LYS A 77 -21.27 -2.83 29.15
N GLU A 78 -20.80 -4.02 28.85
CA GLU A 78 -20.25 -4.93 29.85
C GLU A 78 -18.94 -4.43 30.44
N VAL A 79 -18.03 -3.90 29.62
CA VAL A 79 -16.71 -3.41 30.07
C VAL A 79 -16.81 -2.17 30.97
N THR A 80 -17.87 -1.36 30.81
CA THR A 80 -18.05 -0.16 31.64
C THR A 80 -18.34 -0.45 33.11
N LYS A 81 -18.72 -1.69 33.45
CA LYS A 81 -19.00 -2.11 34.84
C LYS A 81 -17.74 -2.17 35.70
N ASP A 82 -16.65 -2.70 35.13
CA ASP A 82 -15.31 -2.73 35.76
C ASP A 82 -14.21 -2.72 34.68
N PRO A 83 -13.80 -1.54 34.21
CA PRO A 83 -12.96 -1.38 33.03
C PRO A 83 -11.49 -1.80 33.23
N THR A 84 -11.08 -2.13 34.44
CA THR A 84 -9.69 -2.49 34.80
C THR A 84 -9.54 -3.95 35.24
N SER A 85 -10.61 -4.73 35.20
CA SER A 85 -10.59 -6.13 35.59
C SER A 85 -9.97 -7.04 34.55
N LEU A 86 -9.54 -8.24 34.98
CA LEU A 86 -9.11 -9.31 34.06
C LEU A 86 -10.22 -9.69 33.05
N GLN A 87 -11.49 -9.58 33.48
CA GLN A 87 -12.64 -9.77 32.59
C GLN A 87 -12.68 -8.69 31.53
N ALA A 88 -12.44 -7.42 31.91
CA ALA A 88 -12.38 -6.30 30.96
C ALA A 88 -11.30 -6.50 29.92
N ALA A 89 -10.12 -7.02 30.29
CA ALA A 89 -9.06 -7.32 29.32
C ALA A 89 -9.55 -8.28 28.21
N LYS A 90 -10.27 -9.35 28.58
CA LYS A 90 -10.82 -10.30 27.61
C LYS A 90 -11.90 -9.66 26.72
N ILE A 91 -12.74 -8.82 27.33
CA ILE A 91 -13.79 -8.08 26.58
C ILE A 91 -13.15 -7.11 25.59
N TYR A 92 -12.14 -6.33 26.02
CA TYR A 92 -11.39 -5.43 25.13
C TYR A 92 -10.70 -6.19 24.00
N THR A 93 -10.12 -7.37 24.27
CA THR A 93 -9.50 -8.19 23.23
C THR A 93 -10.51 -8.61 22.17
N LEU A 94 -11.69 -9.11 22.58
CA LEU A 94 -12.74 -9.48 21.63
C LEU A 94 -13.30 -8.26 20.89
N ALA A 95 -13.58 -7.16 21.58
CA ALA A 95 -14.05 -5.93 20.96
C ALA A 95 -13.07 -5.42 19.91
N GLY A 96 -11.77 -5.44 20.19
CA GLY A 96 -10.72 -5.08 19.24
C GLY A 96 -10.77 -5.92 17.96
N HIS A 97 -10.99 -7.23 18.08
CA HIS A 97 -11.15 -8.09 16.90
C HIS A 97 -12.41 -7.76 16.09
N LEU A 98 -13.52 -7.48 16.74
CA LEU A 98 -14.75 -7.11 16.03
C LEU A 98 -14.59 -5.76 15.31
N PHE A 99 -14.06 -4.76 15.99
CA PHE A 99 -13.73 -3.47 15.37
C PHE A 99 -12.79 -3.61 14.18
N PHE A 100 -11.81 -4.51 14.26
CA PHE A 100 -10.90 -4.76 13.14
C PHE A 100 -11.63 -5.36 11.94
N LEU A 101 -12.51 -6.34 12.16
CA LEU A 101 -13.35 -6.96 11.12
C LEU A 101 -14.31 -5.97 10.47
N ASP A 102 -14.80 -4.99 11.25
CA ASP A 102 -15.67 -3.91 10.76
C ASP A 102 -14.91 -2.73 10.13
N GLY A 103 -13.56 -2.83 10.02
CA GLY A 103 -12.72 -1.78 9.44
C GLY A 103 -12.50 -0.56 10.36
N GLN A 104 -12.98 -0.63 11.61
CA GLN A 104 -12.81 0.43 12.62
C GLN A 104 -11.44 0.33 13.31
N TYR A 105 -10.37 0.48 12.53
CA TYR A 105 -9.00 0.23 12.99
C TYR A 105 -8.59 1.06 14.22
N LEU A 106 -9.07 2.30 14.35
CA LEU A 106 -8.78 3.13 15.52
C LEU A 106 -9.42 2.56 16.80
N ASN A 107 -10.68 2.17 16.75
CA ASN A 107 -11.37 1.56 17.90
C ASN A 107 -10.76 0.21 18.26
N SER A 108 -10.33 -0.54 17.24
CA SER A 108 -9.58 -1.79 17.39
C SER A 108 -8.28 -1.59 18.16
N ALA A 109 -7.43 -0.65 17.72
CA ALA A 109 -6.16 -0.35 18.38
C ALA A 109 -6.37 0.11 19.82
N ILE A 110 -7.29 1.05 20.09
CA ILE A 110 -7.62 1.52 21.44
C ILE A 110 -8.06 0.35 22.34
N SER A 111 -8.88 -0.57 21.81
CA SER A 111 -9.37 -1.71 22.60
C SER A 111 -8.23 -2.65 22.98
N TRP A 112 -7.34 -2.99 22.04
CA TRP A 112 -6.19 -3.85 22.34
C TRP A 112 -5.16 -3.18 23.23
N GLU A 113 -4.91 -1.87 23.07
CA GLU A 113 -4.04 -1.11 23.99
C GLU A 113 -4.59 -1.13 25.42
N LYS A 114 -5.90 -1.01 25.60
CA LYS A 114 -6.54 -1.16 26.93
C LYS A 114 -6.44 -2.58 27.47
N ALA A 115 -6.58 -3.59 26.63
CA ALA A 115 -6.39 -4.98 27.04
C ALA A 115 -4.95 -5.22 27.49
N ASP A 116 -3.95 -4.78 26.69
CA ASP A 116 -2.51 -4.94 26.96
C ASP A 116 -2.06 -4.21 28.24
N ALA A 117 -2.71 -3.09 28.56
CA ALA A 117 -2.46 -2.35 29.80
C ALA A 117 -2.91 -3.10 31.06
N ILE A 118 -3.88 -4.02 30.95
CA ILE A 118 -4.35 -4.85 32.08
C ILE A 118 -3.58 -6.16 32.13
N VAL A 119 -3.50 -6.86 30.99
CA VAL A 119 -2.79 -8.12 30.82
C VAL A 119 -2.14 -8.12 29.42
N PRO A 120 -0.85 -8.45 29.31
CA PRO A 120 -0.19 -8.53 28.00
C PRO A 120 -0.99 -9.39 27.02
N VAL A 121 -1.33 -8.81 25.86
CA VAL A 121 -2.03 -9.54 24.81
C VAL A 121 -1.11 -10.59 24.18
N ASP A 122 -1.70 -11.65 23.63
CA ASP A 122 -0.96 -12.68 22.90
C ASP A 122 -0.31 -12.14 21.61
N SER A 123 0.67 -12.90 21.08
CA SER A 123 1.44 -12.48 19.91
C SER A 123 0.58 -12.27 18.66
N GLN A 124 -0.51 -13.02 18.48
CA GLN A 124 -1.41 -12.88 17.35
C GLN A 124 -2.20 -11.56 17.45
N THR A 125 -2.73 -11.26 18.62
CA THR A 125 -3.44 -10.00 18.90
C THR A 125 -2.50 -8.81 18.73
N ARG A 126 -1.27 -8.90 19.26
CA ARG A 126 -0.22 -7.87 19.10
C ARG A 126 0.15 -7.64 17.65
N PHE A 127 0.27 -8.71 16.87
CA PHE A 127 0.54 -8.60 15.43
C PHE A 127 -0.62 -7.91 14.69
N THR A 128 -1.87 -8.25 15.03
CA THR A 128 -3.04 -7.62 14.43
C THR A 128 -3.15 -6.14 14.85
N LEU A 129 -2.76 -5.79 16.08
CA LEU A 129 -2.63 -4.39 16.53
C LEU A 129 -1.62 -3.63 15.66
N ALA A 130 -0.43 -4.21 15.42
CA ALA A 130 0.54 -3.59 14.53
C ALA A 130 -0.01 -3.38 13.11
N MET A 131 -0.82 -4.33 12.59
CA MET A 131 -1.48 -4.18 11.29
C MET A 131 -2.54 -3.05 11.31
N ALA A 132 -3.31 -2.92 12.38
CA ALA A 132 -4.24 -1.81 12.54
C ALA A 132 -3.52 -0.45 12.56
N ASP A 133 -2.38 -0.37 13.26
CA ASP A 133 -1.56 0.84 13.30
C ASP A 133 -0.96 1.19 11.92
N ILE A 134 -0.52 0.20 11.14
CA ILE A 134 -0.09 0.42 9.74
C ILE A 134 -1.24 1.01 8.91
N ARG A 135 -2.45 0.46 9.03
CA ARG A 135 -3.65 0.97 8.34
C ARG A 135 -3.98 2.42 8.71
N LEU A 136 -3.76 2.79 9.97
CA LEU A 136 -3.95 4.15 10.49
C LEU A 136 -2.79 5.10 10.13
N GLY A 137 -1.73 4.63 9.50
CA GLY A 137 -0.52 5.41 9.23
C GLY A 137 0.34 5.66 10.49
N ARG A 138 0.05 4.98 11.61
CA ARG A 138 0.75 5.11 12.91
C ARG A 138 2.02 4.25 12.93
N ARG A 139 2.95 4.54 12.00
CA ARG A 139 4.13 3.68 11.74
C ARG A 139 5.00 3.42 12.96
N ASP A 140 5.21 4.42 13.81
CA ASP A 140 6.04 4.28 15.02
C ASP A 140 5.37 3.37 16.07
N TRP A 141 4.04 3.34 16.12
CA TRP A 141 3.29 2.42 16.99
C TRP A 141 3.40 1.00 16.48
N ALA A 142 3.16 0.80 15.19
CA ALA A 142 3.32 -0.51 14.56
C ALA A 142 4.73 -1.08 14.73
N ARG A 143 5.76 -0.24 14.56
CA ARG A 143 7.16 -0.63 14.76
C ARG A 143 7.41 -1.16 16.16
N ARG A 144 6.97 -0.44 17.19
CA ARG A 144 7.14 -0.87 18.59
C ARG A 144 6.51 -2.22 18.88
N GLU A 145 5.31 -2.47 18.34
CA GLU A 145 4.64 -3.75 18.54
C GLU A 145 5.33 -4.89 17.78
N LEU A 146 5.81 -4.63 16.56
CA LEU A 146 6.57 -5.60 15.77
C LEU A 146 7.95 -5.91 16.41
N GLU A 147 8.64 -4.92 16.98
CA GLU A 147 9.91 -5.12 17.69
C GLU A 147 9.72 -6.06 18.90
N LYS A 148 8.69 -5.83 19.74
CA LYS A 148 8.33 -6.75 20.83
C LYS A 148 8.09 -8.18 20.34
N LEU A 149 7.46 -8.33 19.16
CA LEU A 149 7.20 -9.63 18.56
C LEU A 149 8.49 -10.30 18.06
N VAL A 150 9.39 -9.56 17.42
CA VAL A 150 10.69 -10.07 16.99
C VAL A 150 11.55 -10.45 18.19
N ASP A 151 11.55 -9.66 19.28
CA ASP A 151 12.27 -9.98 20.51
C ASP A 151 11.79 -11.31 21.12
N SER A 152 10.48 -11.56 21.08
CA SER A 152 9.88 -12.79 21.59
C SER A 152 10.04 -13.99 20.65
N ALA A 153 10.13 -13.76 19.34
CA ALA A 153 10.21 -14.77 18.30
C ALA A 153 11.15 -14.32 17.16
N PRO A 154 12.48 -14.31 17.38
CA PRO A 154 13.46 -13.71 16.44
C PRO A 154 13.63 -14.48 15.12
N LYS A 155 13.00 -15.64 14.98
CA LYS A 155 12.99 -16.44 13.75
C LYS A 155 11.62 -16.44 13.05
N ASN A 156 10.71 -15.56 13.44
CA ASN A 156 9.45 -15.40 12.74
C ASN A 156 9.66 -14.48 11.54
N ASP A 157 9.65 -15.05 10.36
CA ASP A 157 9.85 -14.36 9.08
C ASP A 157 8.83 -13.26 8.83
N SER A 158 7.56 -13.49 9.18
CA SER A 158 6.48 -12.53 9.00
C SER A 158 6.68 -11.26 9.81
N TYR A 159 7.16 -11.36 11.07
CA TYR A 159 7.41 -10.19 11.90
C TYR A 159 8.58 -9.36 11.36
N ILE A 160 9.65 -10.03 10.93
CA ILE A 160 10.82 -9.39 10.33
C ILE A 160 10.44 -8.75 8.99
N TYR A 161 9.62 -9.42 8.19
CA TYR A 161 9.12 -8.91 6.92
C TYR A 161 8.39 -7.56 7.10
N TRP A 162 7.50 -7.46 8.09
CA TRP A 162 6.77 -6.23 8.33
C TRP A 162 7.64 -5.10 8.89
N LEU A 163 8.66 -5.40 9.70
CA LEU A 163 9.67 -4.40 10.06
C LEU A 163 10.44 -3.91 8.83
N ALA A 164 10.84 -4.82 7.93
CA ALA A 164 11.49 -4.46 6.68
C ALA A 164 10.59 -3.57 5.81
N ARG A 165 9.30 -3.85 5.75
CA ARG A 165 8.30 -3.01 5.05
C ARG A 165 8.21 -1.61 5.65
N LEU A 166 8.20 -1.48 6.98
CA LEU A 166 8.21 -0.17 7.65
C LEU A 166 9.50 0.61 7.36
N ASP A 167 10.66 -0.07 7.25
CA ASP A 167 11.92 0.56 6.87
C ASP A 167 11.86 1.03 5.40
N TYR A 168 11.34 0.22 4.50
CA TYR A 168 11.12 0.60 3.11
C TYR A 168 10.22 1.84 3.00
N ASP A 169 9.08 1.86 3.71
CA ASP A 169 8.14 2.97 3.74
C ASP A 169 8.75 4.26 4.31
N ALA A 170 9.70 4.11 5.25
CA ALA A 170 10.49 5.20 5.81
C ALA A 170 11.67 5.61 4.90
N LYS A 171 11.85 4.98 3.74
CA LYS A 171 12.97 5.14 2.80
C LYS A 171 14.33 4.74 3.37
N ASN A 172 14.35 3.95 4.42
CA ASN A 172 15.56 3.34 5.02
C ASN A 172 15.88 2.05 4.24
N TYR A 173 16.22 2.20 2.94
CA TYR A 173 16.34 1.05 2.03
C TYR A 173 17.44 0.08 2.42
N THR A 174 18.54 0.56 3.00
CA THR A 174 19.64 -0.31 3.46
C THR A 174 19.22 -1.22 4.61
N GLU A 175 18.51 -0.68 5.59
CA GLU A 175 17.96 -1.41 6.73
C GLU A 175 16.87 -2.39 6.28
N ALA A 176 16.03 -1.97 5.33
CA ALA A 176 15.02 -2.83 4.72
C ALA A 176 15.67 -4.03 4.01
N ILE A 177 16.70 -3.81 3.19
CA ILE A 177 17.46 -4.86 2.49
C ILE A 177 18.02 -5.87 3.49
N ALA A 178 18.67 -5.40 4.57
CA ALA A 178 19.23 -6.29 5.57
C ALA A 178 18.17 -7.21 6.19
N LYS A 179 16.99 -6.68 6.52
CA LYS A 179 15.89 -7.46 7.08
C LYS A 179 15.23 -8.38 6.05
N PHE A 180 15.05 -7.95 4.79
CA PHE A 180 14.53 -8.85 3.74
C PHE A 180 15.49 -10.01 3.47
N HIS A 181 16.80 -9.81 3.55
CA HIS A 181 17.75 -10.93 3.49
C HIS A 181 17.60 -11.89 4.68
N GLN A 182 17.32 -11.39 5.91
CA GLN A 182 17.00 -12.25 7.05
C GLN A 182 15.73 -13.06 6.79
N VAL A 183 14.69 -12.44 6.23
CA VAL A 183 13.45 -13.12 5.85
C VAL A 183 13.74 -14.26 4.86
N ILE A 184 14.50 -13.99 3.80
CA ILE A 184 14.85 -15.00 2.78
C ILE A 184 15.70 -16.14 3.36
N ALA A 185 16.54 -15.85 4.34
CA ALA A 185 17.32 -16.89 5.04
C ALA A 185 16.42 -17.80 5.89
N LEU A 186 15.27 -17.32 6.36
CA LEU A 186 14.29 -18.10 7.12
C LEU A 186 13.27 -18.81 6.21
N ASP A 187 12.78 -18.11 5.20
CA ASP A 187 11.87 -18.60 4.16
C ASP A 187 12.34 -18.17 2.76
N SER A 188 13.09 -19.03 2.09
CA SER A 188 13.56 -18.78 0.72
C SER A 188 12.45 -18.81 -0.33
N GLY A 189 11.24 -19.22 0.03
CA GLY A 189 10.04 -19.23 -0.82
C GLY A 189 9.19 -17.95 -0.72
N MET A 190 9.52 -17.03 0.18
CA MET A 190 8.74 -15.80 0.35
C MET A 190 8.94 -14.85 -0.83
N MET A 191 8.13 -14.99 -1.84
CA MET A 191 8.14 -14.21 -3.10
C MET A 191 8.19 -12.69 -2.84
N ARG A 192 7.39 -12.22 -1.89
CA ARG A 192 7.29 -10.80 -1.57
C ARG A 192 8.58 -10.20 -1.00
N ALA A 193 9.40 -10.98 -0.33
CA ALA A 193 10.70 -10.51 0.16
C ALA A 193 11.64 -10.19 -1.01
N TYR A 194 11.64 -11.02 -2.04
CA TYR A 194 12.41 -10.76 -3.26
C TYR A 194 11.86 -9.58 -4.05
N GLU A 195 10.54 -9.46 -4.18
CA GLU A 195 9.90 -8.30 -4.82
C GLU A 195 10.30 -6.99 -4.14
N ASN A 196 10.23 -6.94 -2.81
CA ASN A 196 10.60 -5.75 -2.03
C ASN A 196 12.12 -5.48 -2.05
N LEU A 197 12.96 -6.50 -2.12
CA LEU A 197 14.39 -6.31 -2.40
C LEU A 197 14.62 -5.66 -3.76
N GLY A 198 13.90 -6.13 -4.79
CA GLY A 198 13.93 -5.51 -6.11
C GLY A 198 13.61 -4.01 -6.04
N LEU A 199 12.54 -3.64 -5.35
CA LEU A 199 12.17 -2.24 -5.13
C LEU A 199 13.24 -1.45 -4.37
N CYS A 200 13.78 -1.99 -3.27
CA CYS A 200 14.83 -1.32 -2.50
C CYS A 200 16.08 -1.05 -3.35
N TYR A 201 16.54 -2.05 -4.09
CA TYR A 201 17.70 -1.92 -4.96
C TYR A 201 17.46 -0.94 -6.11
N ASP A 202 16.24 -0.91 -6.66
CA ASP A 202 15.88 0.06 -7.71
C ASP A 202 15.94 1.50 -7.20
N TYR A 203 15.41 1.77 -6.01
CA TYR A 203 15.53 3.08 -5.35
C TYR A 203 16.98 3.50 -5.05
N LEU A 204 17.87 2.55 -4.80
CA LEU A 204 19.28 2.80 -4.59
C LEU A 204 20.08 2.90 -5.93
N GLY A 205 19.42 2.74 -7.08
CA GLY A 205 20.06 2.74 -8.40
C GLY A 205 20.88 1.48 -8.68
N GLN A 206 20.73 0.42 -7.88
CA GLN A 206 21.40 -0.86 -8.01
C GLN A 206 20.60 -1.79 -8.92
N SER A 207 20.51 -1.42 -10.20
CA SER A 207 19.60 -2.05 -11.15
C SER A 207 19.93 -3.52 -11.44
N GLY A 208 21.19 -3.93 -11.31
CA GLY A 208 21.60 -5.34 -11.48
C GLY A 208 20.94 -6.24 -10.43
N GLU A 209 21.04 -5.83 -9.17
CA GLU A 209 20.46 -6.50 -8.01
C GLU A 209 18.92 -6.46 -8.07
N ALA A 210 18.35 -5.32 -8.48
CA ALA A 210 16.91 -5.19 -8.67
C ALA A 210 16.38 -6.23 -9.68
N VAL A 211 17.00 -6.32 -10.86
CA VAL A 211 16.63 -7.28 -11.91
C VAL A 211 16.72 -8.74 -11.41
N GLN A 212 17.80 -9.08 -10.68
CA GLN A 212 17.95 -10.44 -10.14
C GLN A 212 16.82 -10.79 -9.17
N ASN A 213 16.48 -9.88 -8.26
CA ASN A 213 15.46 -10.10 -7.27
C ASN A 213 14.05 -10.16 -7.87
N TYR A 214 13.72 -9.30 -8.86
CA TYR A 214 12.45 -9.40 -9.57
C TYR A 214 12.31 -10.72 -10.35
N ASN A 215 13.38 -11.18 -11.01
CA ASN A 215 13.34 -12.48 -11.69
C ASN A 215 13.04 -13.61 -10.70
N LYS A 216 13.66 -13.58 -9.51
CA LYS A 216 13.38 -14.58 -8.47
C LYS A 216 11.96 -14.46 -7.92
N ALA A 217 11.47 -13.24 -7.72
CA ALA A 217 10.07 -13.02 -7.33
C ALA A 217 9.09 -13.58 -8.36
N ILE A 218 9.35 -13.36 -9.66
CA ILE A 218 8.53 -13.90 -10.77
C ILE A 218 8.57 -15.43 -10.81
N GLU A 219 9.75 -16.03 -10.63
CA GLU A 219 9.89 -17.49 -10.55
C GLU A 219 9.01 -18.07 -9.44
N LEU A 220 9.09 -17.52 -8.24
CA LEU A 220 8.29 -17.94 -7.09
C LEU A 220 6.80 -17.63 -7.25
N ASN A 221 6.47 -16.52 -7.89
CA ASN A 221 5.09 -16.12 -8.16
C ASN A 221 4.34 -17.16 -9.01
N ARG A 222 5.02 -17.75 -10.01
CA ARG A 222 4.44 -18.80 -10.87
C ARG A 222 4.05 -20.07 -10.11
N LEU A 223 4.64 -20.29 -8.94
CA LEU A 223 4.36 -21.44 -8.07
C LEU A 223 3.19 -21.18 -7.11
N GLN A 224 2.71 -19.92 -7.03
CA GLN A 224 1.60 -19.58 -6.15
C GLN A 224 0.28 -20.09 -6.69
N LYS A 225 -0.63 -20.48 -5.79
CA LYS A 225 -2.02 -20.87 -6.15
C LYS A 225 -2.75 -19.72 -6.85
N HIS A 226 -2.47 -18.50 -6.45
CA HIS A 226 -3.03 -17.25 -7.00
C HIS A 226 -1.87 -16.30 -7.30
N PRO A 227 -1.27 -16.39 -8.49
CA PRO A 227 -0.16 -15.53 -8.84
C PRO A 227 -0.57 -14.06 -8.90
N SER A 228 0.36 -13.18 -8.50
CA SER A 228 0.16 -11.73 -8.48
C SER A 228 0.65 -11.09 -9.78
N ALA A 229 0.00 -10.01 -10.21
CA ALA A 229 0.47 -9.18 -11.34
C ALA A 229 1.69 -8.31 -10.98
N TRP A 230 1.88 -8.02 -9.69
CA TRP A 230 2.80 -6.99 -9.22
C TRP A 230 4.28 -7.25 -9.45
N PRO A 231 4.83 -8.46 -9.27
CA PRO A 231 6.24 -8.70 -9.59
C PRO A 231 6.57 -8.36 -11.05
N HIS A 232 5.66 -8.67 -11.97
CA HIS A 232 5.81 -8.31 -13.37
C HIS A 232 5.70 -6.81 -13.60
N LEU A 233 4.72 -6.14 -12.96
CA LEU A 233 4.55 -4.69 -13.08
C LEU A 233 5.77 -3.93 -12.54
N ASN A 234 6.22 -4.24 -11.32
CA ASN A 234 7.37 -3.57 -10.71
C ASN A 234 8.65 -3.80 -11.53
N PHE A 235 8.86 -5.01 -12.02
CA PHE A 235 9.99 -5.30 -12.91
C PHE A 235 9.92 -4.52 -14.21
N ALA A 236 8.74 -4.39 -14.82
CA ALA A 236 8.55 -3.63 -16.05
C ALA A 236 8.89 -2.15 -15.87
N VAL A 237 8.53 -1.55 -14.74
CA VAL A 237 8.88 -0.15 -14.42
C VAL A 237 10.40 0.02 -14.36
N THR A 238 11.11 -0.90 -13.70
CA THR A 238 12.57 -0.90 -13.66
C THR A 238 13.17 -1.05 -15.06
N LEU A 239 12.68 -2.01 -15.86
CA LEU A 239 13.14 -2.20 -17.25
C LEU A 239 12.91 -0.96 -18.12
N ALA A 240 11.77 -0.30 -17.98
CA ALA A 240 11.45 0.93 -18.70
C ALA A 240 12.36 2.11 -18.30
N SER A 241 12.79 2.18 -17.04
CA SER A 241 13.77 3.15 -16.56
C SER A 241 15.16 2.91 -17.14
N LEU A 242 15.51 1.65 -17.37
CA LEU A 242 16.74 1.20 -18.02
C LEU A 242 16.68 1.29 -19.57
N ASN A 243 15.61 1.84 -20.13
CA ASN A 243 15.35 1.90 -21.56
C ASN A 243 15.26 0.53 -22.27
N ARG A 244 14.99 -0.55 -21.51
CA ARG A 244 14.74 -1.91 -22.02
C ARG A 244 13.26 -2.06 -22.36
N LEU A 245 12.80 -1.27 -23.35
CA LEU A 245 11.36 -1.05 -23.58
C LEU A 245 10.62 -2.33 -23.97
N THR A 246 11.14 -3.09 -24.93
CA THR A 246 10.50 -4.34 -25.40
C THR A 246 10.38 -5.37 -24.27
N GLU A 247 11.35 -5.43 -23.36
CA GLU A 247 11.26 -6.31 -22.20
C GLU A 247 10.24 -5.79 -21.18
N ALA A 248 10.18 -4.47 -20.98
CA ALA A 248 9.18 -3.84 -20.12
C ALA A 248 7.75 -4.11 -20.64
N GLU A 249 7.53 -3.96 -21.95
CA GLU A 249 6.26 -4.28 -22.60
C GLU A 249 5.85 -5.74 -22.34
N ALA A 250 6.77 -6.67 -22.57
CA ALA A 250 6.52 -8.09 -22.33
C ALA A 250 6.08 -8.36 -20.87
N GLN A 251 6.75 -7.73 -19.89
CA GLN A 251 6.37 -7.89 -18.49
C GLN A 251 5.01 -7.24 -18.17
N LEU A 252 4.68 -6.10 -18.76
CA LEU A 252 3.39 -5.43 -18.57
C LEU A 252 2.24 -6.26 -19.16
N ARG A 253 2.45 -6.85 -20.33
CA ARG A 253 1.46 -7.77 -20.92
C ARG A 253 1.26 -9.02 -20.05
N GLU A 254 2.32 -9.56 -19.43
CA GLU A 254 2.20 -10.65 -18.45
C GLU A 254 1.46 -10.20 -17.19
N ALA A 255 1.74 -9.00 -16.64
CA ALA A 255 0.99 -8.46 -15.50
C ALA A 255 -0.51 -8.37 -15.81
N LEU A 256 -0.87 -7.86 -16.98
CA LEU A 256 -2.26 -7.73 -17.44
C LEU A 256 -2.93 -9.09 -17.72
N ARG A 257 -2.16 -10.12 -18.00
CA ARG A 257 -2.69 -11.50 -18.12
C ARG A 257 -3.12 -12.05 -16.76
N TYR A 258 -2.41 -11.71 -15.69
CA TYR A 258 -2.80 -12.07 -14.31
C TYR A 258 -3.94 -11.21 -13.79
N GLU A 259 -3.93 -9.91 -14.08
CA GLU A 259 -4.93 -8.94 -13.60
C GLU A 259 -5.24 -7.90 -14.69
N SER A 260 -6.22 -8.22 -15.54
CA SER A 260 -6.60 -7.36 -16.67
C SER A 260 -7.24 -6.03 -16.26
N SER A 261 -7.66 -5.89 -15.01
CA SER A 261 -8.27 -4.67 -14.46
C SER A 261 -7.26 -3.77 -13.72
N LEU A 262 -5.97 -4.00 -13.85
CA LEU A 262 -4.94 -3.21 -13.18
C LEU A 262 -4.66 -1.92 -13.95
N ALA A 263 -5.35 -0.82 -13.58
CA ALA A 263 -5.22 0.49 -14.23
C ALA A 263 -3.77 0.95 -14.34
N HIS A 264 -2.96 0.71 -13.29
CA HIS A 264 -1.56 1.10 -13.28
C HIS A 264 -0.72 0.35 -14.34
N ALA A 265 -0.98 -0.93 -14.57
CA ALA A 265 -0.28 -1.69 -15.62
C ALA A 265 -0.64 -1.18 -17.02
N HIS A 266 -1.90 -0.86 -17.27
CA HIS A 266 -2.31 -0.22 -18.53
C HIS A 266 -1.65 1.14 -18.73
N TYR A 267 -1.54 1.95 -17.69
CA TYR A 267 -0.85 3.23 -17.74
C TYR A 267 0.64 3.07 -18.08
N GLN A 268 1.34 2.16 -17.40
CA GLN A 268 2.76 1.89 -17.67
C GLN A 268 2.97 1.33 -19.09
N LEU A 269 2.06 0.46 -19.56
CA LEU A 269 2.10 -0.04 -20.93
C LEU A 269 1.94 1.10 -21.95
N GLY A 270 1.00 2.02 -21.71
CA GLY A 270 0.83 3.19 -22.56
C GLY A 270 2.06 4.09 -22.60
N GLN A 271 2.79 4.23 -21.48
CA GLN A 271 4.05 4.99 -21.45
C GLN A 271 5.19 4.28 -22.20
N VAL A 272 5.28 2.97 -22.09
CA VAL A 272 6.29 2.17 -22.83
C VAL A 272 6.03 2.27 -24.34
N LEU A 273 4.79 2.02 -24.77
CA LEU A 273 4.38 2.12 -26.18
C LEU A 273 4.57 3.54 -26.77
N GLU A 274 4.32 4.60 -25.96
CA GLU A 274 4.62 5.98 -26.38
C GLU A 274 6.12 6.17 -26.69
N LYS A 275 7.01 5.58 -25.87
CA LYS A 275 8.45 5.64 -26.07
C LYS A 275 8.91 4.82 -27.29
N GLU A 276 8.25 3.71 -27.58
CA GLU A 276 8.50 2.86 -28.77
C GLU A 276 7.95 3.48 -30.06
N GLY A 277 7.04 4.46 -29.94
CA GLY A 277 6.40 5.11 -31.07
C GLY A 277 5.11 4.44 -31.54
N GLU A 278 4.63 3.44 -30.82
CA GLU A 278 3.40 2.68 -31.08
C GLU A 278 2.19 3.47 -30.54
N PHE A 279 1.89 4.61 -31.19
CA PHE A 279 0.99 5.62 -30.65
C PHE A 279 -0.47 5.13 -30.54
N GLU A 280 -0.97 4.36 -31.51
CA GLU A 280 -2.32 3.82 -31.51
C GLU A 280 -2.55 2.85 -30.36
N GLU A 281 -1.59 1.95 -30.11
CA GLU A 281 -1.67 1.02 -28.97
C GLU A 281 -1.48 1.75 -27.63
N ALA A 282 -0.65 2.80 -27.60
CA ALA A 282 -0.47 3.66 -26.43
C ALA A 282 -1.80 4.34 -26.04
N VAL A 283 -2.51 4.91 -27.02
CA VAL A 283 -3.86 5.51 -26.82
C VAL A 283 -4.78 4.47 -26.20
N HIS A 284 -4.88 3.29 -26.82
CA HIS A 284 -5.76 2.23 -26.32
C HIS A 284 -5.45 1.85 -24.86
N SER A 285 -4.17 1.66 -24.53
CA SER A 285 -3.75 1.30 -23.17
C SER A 285 -4.06 2.41 -22.16
N LEU A 286 -3.83 3.67 -22.50
CA LEU A 286 -4.12 4.82 -21.64
C LEU A 286 -5.63 5.01 -21.42
N GLU A 287 -6.43 4.81 -22.46
CA GLU A 287 -7.90 4.85 -22.35
C GLU A 287 -8.43 3.73 -21.45
N GLN A 288 -7.83 2.53 -21.49
CA GLN A 288 -8.17 1.46 -20.55
C GLN A 288 -7.81 1.85 -19.09
N ALA A 289 -6.64 2.46 -18.85
CA ALA A 289 -6.28 2.96 -17.53
C ALA A 289 -7.32 3.97 -17.00
N ILE A 290 -7.74 4.94 -17.82
CA ILE A 290 -8.76 5.94 -17.48
C ILE A 290 -10.11 5.29 -17.20
N LYS A 291 -10.49 4.30 -18.02
CA LYS A 291 -11.77 3.58 -17.84
C LYS A 291 -11.81 2.81 -16.52
N LEU A 292 -10.68 2.23 -16.12
CA LEU A 292 -10.55 1.45 -14.88
C LEU A 292 -10.47 2.32 -13.64
N ASP A 293 -9.82 3.48 -13.76
CA ASP A 293 -9.76 4.49 -12.69
C ASP A 293 -9.92 5.90 -13.27
N ALA A 294 -11.16 6.39 -13.26
CA ALA A 294 -11.50 7.71 -13.79
C ALA A 294 -10.93 8.89 -12.96
N LYS A 295 -10.39 8.62 -11.76
CA LYS A 295 -9.75 9.63 -10.92
C LYS A 295 -8.22 9.63 -11.02
N TYR A 296 -7.66 8.77 -11.85
CA TYR A 296 -6.22 8.64 -12.06
C TYR A 296 -5.76 9.71 -13.07
N PRO A 297 -5.08 10.80 -12.65
CA PRO A 297 -4.81 11.93 -13.54
C PRO A 297 -3.66 11.65 -14.53
N GLU A 298 -2.63 10.89 -14.16
CA GLU A 298 -1.41 10.70 -14.96
C GLU A 298 -1.66 10.11 -16.37
N PRO A 299 -2.59 9.14 -16.57
CA PRO A 299 -2.95 8.68 -17.93
C PRO A 299 -3.42 9.78 -18.86
N HIS A 300 -4.21 10.74 -18.38
CA HIS A 300 -4.67 11.90 -19.17
C HIS A 300 -3.50 12.75 -19.68
N TYR A 301 -2.53 13.03 -18.82
CA TYR A 301 -1.34 13.79 -19.21
C TYR A 301 -0.52 13.06 -20.28
N THR A 302 -0.32 11.75 -20.11
CA THR A 302 0.41 10.93 -21.08
C THR A 302 -0.35 10.82 -22.40
N LEU A 303 -1.68 10.63 -22.34
CA LEU A 303 -2.55 10.58 -23.53
C LEU A 303 -2.51 11.90 -24.32
N ALA A 304 -2.48 13.02 -23.62
CA ALA A 304 -2.30 14.34 -24.26
C ALA A 304 -0.97 14.44 -25.04
N ARG A 305 0.11 13.91 -24.46
CA ARG A 305 1.42 13.86 -25.15
C ARG A 305 1.38 12.99 -26.40
N VAL A 306 0.74 11.82 -26.30
CA VAL A 306 0.56 10.89 -27.43
C VAL A 306 -0.26 11.57 -28.53
N TYR A 307 -1.42 12.15 -28.21
CA TYR A 307 -2.23 12.88 -29.20
C TYR A 307 -1.48 14.04 -29.86
N LYS A 308 -0.65 14.76 -29.10
CA LYS A 308 0.20 15.81 -29.67
C LYS A 308 1.20 15.26 -30.70
N LYS A 309 1.85 14.13 -30.41
CA LYS A 309 2.76 13.44 -31.34
C LYS A 309 2.05 12.96 -32.60
N MET A 310 0.77 12.56 -32.47
CA MET A 310 -0.08 12.16 -33.59
C MET A 310 -0.68 13.35 -34.38
N GLY A 311 -0.40 14.60 -33.97
CA GLY A 311 -1.00 15.81 -34.60
C GLY A 311 -2.47 16.10 -34.20
N ARG A 312 -3.01 15.33 -33.23
CA ARG A 312 -4.40 15.45 -32.73
C ARG A 312 -4.51 16.54 -31.66
N THR A 313 -4.29 17.79 -32.03
CA THR A 313 -4.12 18.93 -31.11
C THR A 313 -5.33 19.17 -30.21
N GLU A 314 -6.55 19.07 -30.77
CA GLU A 314 -7.80 19.29 -30.01
C GLU A 314 -8.05 18.21 -28.97
N ASP A 315 -7.74 16.95 -29.30
CA ASP A 315 -7.85 15.84 -28.34
C ASP A 315 -6.79 15.99 -27.23
N ALA A 316 -5.56 16.36 -27.60
CA ALA A 316 -4.52 16.64 -26.62
C ALA A 316 -4.93 17.75 -25.64
N ARG A 317 -5.60 18.81 -26.10
CA ARG A 317 -6.08 19.90 -25.25
C ARG A 317 -7.13 19.42 -24.24
N LYS A 318 -8.10 18.63 -24.68
CA LYS A 318 -9.14 18.06 -23.79
C LYS A 318 -8.52 17.24 -22.66
N GLU A 319 -7.53 16.41 -22.99
CA GLU A 319 -6.86 15.56 -22.01
C GLU A 319 -6.02 16.38 -21.00
N VAL A 320 -5.36 17.46 -21.45
CA VAL A 320 -4.67 18.40 -20.54
C VAL A 320 -5.64 19.08 -19.60
N ASP A 321 -6.81 19.50 -20.08
CA ASP A 321 -7.80 20.16 -19.25
C ASP A 321 -8.36 19.18 -18.21
N ARG A 322 -8.64 17.92 -18.61
CA ARG A 322 -9.08 16.89 -17.67
C ARG A 322 -8.02 16.53 -16.61
N PHE A 323 -6.76 16.46 -17.00
CA PHE A 323 -5.64 16.28 -16.05
C PHE A 323 -5.61 17.37 -14.97
N LYS A 324 -5.79 18.65 -15.37
CA LYS A 324 -5.81 19.78 -14.43
C LYS A 324 -6.99 19.69 -13.47
N GLU A 325 -8.20 19.43 -13.99
CA GLU A 325 -9.40 19.27 -13.17
C GLU A 325 -9.19 18.21 -12.09
N LEU A 326 -8.68 17.03 -12.46
CA LEU A 326 -8.42 15.94 -11.52
C LEU A 326 -7.35 16.29 -10.48
N LYS A 327 -6.33 17.06 -10.86
CA LYS A 327 -5.30 17.53 -9.90
C LYS A 327 -5.86 18.57 -8.93
N ASP A 328 -6.78 19.42 -9.38
CA ASP A 328 -7.43 20.43 -8.53
C ASP A 328 -8.48 19.80 -7.60
N GLU A 329 -9.15 18.73 -8.04
CA GLU A 329 -10.08 17.93 -7.23
C GLU A 329 -9.37 17.07 -6.17
N ALA A 330 -8.10 16.73 -6.38
CA ALA A 330 -7.35 15.94 -5.40
C ALA A 330 -7.18 16.74 -4.09
N PRO A 331 -7.56 16.19 -2.93
CA PRO A 331 -7.36 16.89 -1.67
C PRO A 331 -5.88 17.22 -1.52
N SER A 332 -5.57 18.52 -1.39
CA SER A 332 -4.21 18.96 -1.08
C SER A 332 -3.74 18.17 0.14
N ALA A 333 -2.63 17.45 0.02
CA ALA A 333 -2.02 16.77 1.14
C ALA A 333 -1.87 17.81 2.27
N GLN A 334 -2.67 17.67 3.32
CA GLN A 334 -2.58 18.57 4.47
C GLN A 334 -1.14 18.50 4.97
N PRO A 335 -0.45 19.62 5.15
CA PRO A 335 0.85 19.61 5.77
C PRO A 335 0.66 18.95 7.13
N SER A 336 1.50 17.96 7.42
CA SER A 336 1.56 17.31 8.72
C SER A 336 1.53 18.39 9.80
N VAL A 337 0.46 18.39 10.61
CA VAL A 337 0.36 19.26 11.78
C VAL A 337 1.57 18.95 12.64
N SER A 338 2.52 19.87 12.66
CA SER A 338 3.63 19.85 13.61
C SER A 338 3.02 19.81 15.01
N GLN A 339 3.31 18.75 15.75
CA GLN A 339 2.94 18.66 17.16
C GLN A 339 3.55 19.86 17.90
N PRO A 340 2.81 20.52 18.77
CA PRO A 340 3.39 21.49 19.68
C PRO A 340 4.30 20.76 20.70
N ASN A 341 5.43 21.37 20.98
CA ASN A 341 6.46 20.96 21.95
C ASN A 341 5.91 20.58 23.32
#